data_822cc7e86beaa32741cd6dd0f51f6f92
#
_entry.id   822cc7e86beaa32741cd6dd0f51f6f92
#
_cell.length_a   1.000
_cell.length_b   1.000
_cell.length_c   1.000
_cell.angle_alpha   90.00
_cell.angle_beta   90.00
_cell.angle_gamma   90.00
#
_symmetry.space_group_name_H-M   'P 1'
#
loop_
_entity.id
_entity.type
_entity.pdbx_description
1 polymer ?
#
loop_
_entity_poly.entity_id
_entity_poly.type
_entity_poly.pdbx_seq_one_letter_code
_entity_poly.pdbx_strand_id
1 'polypeptide(L)'
;MDLYRRVRLACAEGMSQREAARHFNISRDSVAKMMAFSVPPGYRRTAPVKRPKLDAYTGIIDGWLEGDREVHRKQRHTAKRVFERLRDEHGFTGGYTIVKDYMRERERRGREMFVPLAHPPGHAQADFGEAVAIIDGVEQKAHFFVMDLPHSDACYVRAYPAATAEAWVDGHVQAFAFFGKVPASVLYDNDRCLVAKILPDGARQRATLFNGFLSHYLFRDRYGRPGKGNDKGNAEGLVGYSRRNFMVPIPRFATWDAFNAHLEEQCRRRQGDVLRGQSETIGQRLGRDLAAMSDQPAAPFEACDQATGRVSSQALVRYKTNDYSVPVAYGHRDVWIRGYVAEVVIGCGGEVIARHPRCYDREDMVFDPVHYLPLIERKINALDQAAPLAEWDLPPEFATLRRLMEARMNKTGRREYVQVLRLLETFCFDDLHAAVKKALQLGAVGFEAPCALSGRKASAQAGP
;
A
#
# COMPACT_ATOMS: atom_id res chain seq x y z
N MET A 1 -13.42 -50.19 -0.75
CA MET A 1 -13.40 -51.00 -1.99
C MET A 1 -13.14 -52.47 -1.72
N ASP A 2 -12.16 -52.82 -0.89
CA ASP A 2 -11.80 -54.23 -0.63
C ASP A 2 -12.96 -55.05 -0.03
N LEU A 3 -13.71 -54.53 0.95
CA LEU A 3 -14.88 -55.21 1.52
C LEU A 3 -15.95 -55.48 0.45
N TYR A 4 -16.22 -54.57 -0.47
CA TYR A 4 -17.15 -54.77 -1.59
C TYR A 4 -16.73 -55.95 -2.46
N ARG A 5 -15.45 -56.04 -2.82
CA ARG A 5 -14.89 -57.13 -3.60
C ARG A 5 -15.04 -58.48 -2.88
N ARG A 6 -14.64 -58.52 -1.61
CA ARG A 6 -14.69 -59.75 -0.78
C ARG A 6 -16.12 -60.29 -0.61
N VAL A 7 -17.08 -59.44 -0.29
CA VAL A 7 -18.49 -59.80 -0.15
C VAL A 7 -19.05 -60.34 -1.47
N ARG A 8 -18.77 -59.64 -2.60
CA ARG A 8 -19.25 -60.06 -3.91
C ARG A 8 -18.63 -61.38 -4.35
N LEU A 9 -17.35 -61.58 -4.07
CA LEU A 9 -16.64 -62.82 -4.40
C LEU A 9 -17.23 -64.00 -3.62
N ALA A 10 -17.39 -63.86 -2.29
CA ALA A 10 -17.98 -64.88 -1.44
C ALA A 10 -19.38 -65.24 -1.87
N CYS A 11 -20.21 -64.28 -2.26
CA CYS A 11 -21.55 -64.54 -2.78
C CYS A 11 -21.52 -65.20 -4.17
N ALA A 12 -20.57 -64.93 -5.03
CA ALA A 12 -20.36 -65.51 -6.34
C ALA A 12 -19.89 -67.01 -6.20
N GLU A 13 -19.16 -67.32 -5.13
CA GLU A 13 -18.67 -68.63 -4.78
C GLU A 13 -19.75 -69.52 -4.07
N GLY A 14 -21.00 -69.02 -3.96
CA GLY A 14 -22.14 -69.73 -3.47
C GLY A 14 -22.60 -69.37 -2.06
N MET A 15 -21.97 -68.40 -1.38
CA MET A 15 -22.44 -67.98 -0.07
C MET A 15 -23.75 -67.18 -0.19
N SER A 16 -24.73 -67.52 0.61
CA SER A 16 -25.99 -66.76 0.63
C SER A 16 -25.81 -65.35 1.23
N GLN A 17 -26.65 -64.39 0.83
CA GLN A 17 -26.58 -63.00 1.38
C GLN A 17 -26.77 -63.00 2.93
N ARG A 18 -27.47 -63.95 3.50
CA ARG A 18 -27.62 -64.05 4.97
C ARG A 18 -26.33 -64.52 5.63
N GLU A 19 -25.66 -65.52 5.06
CA GLU A 19 -24.34 -65.97 5.51
C GLU A 19 -23.28 -64.92 5.34
N ALA A 20 -23.24 -64.26 4.18
CA ALA A 20 -22.32 -63.13 3.93
C ALA A 20 -22.51 -62.00 4.94
N ALA A 21 -23.74 -61.65 5.29
CA ALA A 21 -24.01 -60.64 6.31
C ALA A 21 -23.43 -61.01 7.67
N ARG A 22 -23.57 -62.32 8.09
CA ARG A 22 -22.99 -62.86 9.35
C ARG A 22 -21.45 -62.93 9.25
N HIS A 23 -20.92 -63.45 8.15
CA HIS A 23 -19.50 -63.69 7.97
C HIS A 23 -18.70 -62.36 7.94
N PHE A 24 -19.21 -61.33 7.28
CA PHE A 24 -18.56 -60.03 7.19
C PHE A 24 -19.02 -59.04 8.27
N ASN A 25 -19.88 -59.45 9.19
CA ASN A 25 -20.45 -58.61 10.25
C ASN A 25 -21.05 -57.29 9.74
N ILE A 26 -21.88 -57.38 8.69
CA ILE A 26 -22.57 -56.22 8.07
C ILE A 26 -24.07 -56.53 7.95
N SER A 27 -24.89 -55.48 7.76
CA SER A 27 -26.32 -55.69 7.55
C SER A 27 -26.62 -56.41 6.23
N ARG A 28 -27.71 -57.18 6.17
CA ARG A 28 -28.19 -57.82 4.95
C ARG A 28 -28.47 -56.81 3.84
N ASP A 29 -28.96 -55.61 4.19
CA ASP A 29 -29.19 -54.51 3.23
C ASP A 29 -27.89 -54.01 2.64
N SER A 30 -26.79 -54.00 3.43
CA SER A 30 -25.46 -53.65 2.93
C SER A 30 -24.96 -54.70 1.93
N VAL A 31 -25.17 -56.00 2.21
CA VAL A 31 -24.82 -57.07 1.26
C VAL A 31 -25.64 -56.95 -0.02
N ALA A 32 -26.96 -56.74 0.08
CA ALA A 32 -27.82 -56.54 -1.09
C ALA A 32 -27.38 -55.35 -1.95
N LYS A 33 -26.96 -54.20 -1.32
CA LYS A 33 -26.37 -53.08 -2.03
C LYS A 33 -25.05 -53.44 -2.72
N MET A 34 -24.18 -54.20 -2.05
CA MET A 34 -22.92 -54.65 -2.63
C MET A 34 -23.13 -55.58 -3.81
N MET A 35 -24.17 -56.38 -3.80
CA MET A 35 -24.52 -57.24 -4.94
C MET A 35 -25.15 -56.44 -6.09
N ALA A 36 -25.97 -55.44 -5.80
CA ALA A 36 -26.61 -54.59 -6.81
C ALA A 36 -25.66 -53.65 -7.54
N PHE A 37 -24.56 -53.26 -6.90
CA PHE A 37 -23.58 -52.32 -7.45
C PHE A 37 -22.18 -52.89 -7.44
N SER A 38 -21.47 -52.83 -8.55
CA SER A 38 -20.06 -53.28 -8.64
C SER A 38 -19.09 -52.38 -7.88
N VAL A 39 -19.44 -51.12 -7.69
CA VAL A 39 -18.69 -50.09 -6.94
C VAL A 39 -19.66 -49.41 -5.98
N PRO A 40 -19.22 -49.00 -4.76
CA PRO A 40 -20.07 -48.26 -3.85
C PRO A 40 -20.72 -47.07 -4.56
N PRO A 41 -22.06 -47.01 -4.62
CA PRO A 41 -22.70 -45.83 -5.22
C PRO A 41 -22.34 -44.58 -4.41
N GLY A 42 -21.90 -43.55 -5.06
CA GLY A 42 -21.66 -42.24 -4.41
C GLY A 42 -22.94 -41.67 -3.79
N TYR A 43 -22.83 -40.55 -3.13
CA TYR A 43 -23.97 -39.87 -2.53
C TYR A 43 -24.99 -39.51 -3.61
N ARG A 44 -26.19 -40.14 -3.56
CA ARG A 44 -27.26 -40.01 -4.57
C ARG A 44 -28.50 -39.27 -4.06
N ARG A 45 -28.38 -38.50 -2.97
CA ARG A 45 -29.52 -37.76 -2.46
C ARG A 45 -29.90 -36.63 -3.43
N THR A 46 -31.00 -36.80 -4.12
CA THR A 46 -31.59 -35.80 -5.04
C THR A 46 -32.60 -34.90 -4.34
N ALA A 47 -33.19 -35.40 -3.22
CA ALA A 47 -34.16 -34.60 -2.48
C ALA A 47 -33.47 -33.54 -1.59
N PRO A 48 -34.05 -32.35 -1.47
CA PRO A 48 -33.56 -31.30 -0.56
C PRO A 48 -33.46 -31.84 0.88
N VAL A 49 -32.55 -31.26 1.66
CA VAL A 49 -32.41 -31.57 3.09
C VAL A 49 -33.69 -31.08 3.78
N LYS A 50 -34.50 -31.99 4.27
CA LYS A 50 -35.69 -31.65 5.07
C LYS A 50 -35.28 -31.09 6.42
N ARG A 51 -35.89 -29.98 6.80
CA ARG A 51 -35.77 -29.34 8.11
C ARG A 51 -37.15 -29.27 8.78
N PRO A 52 -37.73 -30.39 9.25
CA PRO A 52 -39.15 -30.49 9.61
C PRO A 52 -39.63 -29.40 10.57
N LYS A 53 -38.76 -28.90 11.46
CA LYS A 53 -39.07 -27.82 12.39
C LYS A 53 -38.98 -26.41 11.78
N LEU A 54 -38.29 -26.24 10.64
CA LEU A 54 -38.04 -24.93 10.05
C LEU A 54 -38.76 -24.73 8.71
N ASP A 55 -39.05 -25.81 7.98
CA ASP A 55 -39.57 -25.75 6.60
C ASP A 55 -40.86 -24.91 6.49
N ALA A 56 -41.72 -24.96 7.52
CA ALA A 56 -42.94 -24.14 7.56
C ALA A 56 -42.68 -22.62 7.73
N TYR A 57 -41.50 -22.25 8.19
CA TYR A 57 -41.13 -20.85 8.49
C TYR A 57 -40.16 -20.25 7.47
N THR A 58 -39.68 -21.02 6.53
CA THR A 58 -38.65 -20.54 5.55
C THR A 58 -39.15 -19.34 4.73
N GLY A 59 -40.43 -19.36 4.31
CA GLY A 59 -41.04 -18.24 3.57
C GLY A 59 -41.07 -16.92 4.37
N ILE A 60 -41.31 -17.03 5.70
CA ILE A 60 -41.31 -15.87 6.59
C ILE A 60 -39.90 -15.28 6.70
N ILE A 61 -38.88 -16.16 6.92
CA ILE A 61 -37.47 -15.74 6.97
C ILE A 61 -37.07 -15.07 5.66
N ASP A 62 -37.46 -15.68 4.55
CA ASP A 62 -37.11 -15.16 3.23
C ASP A 62 -37.71 -13.78 2.97
N GLY A 63 -38.97 -13.56 3.37
CA GLY A 63 -39.61 -12.24 3.29
C GLY A 63 -38.90 -11.19 4.13
N TRP A 64 -38.48 -11.49 5.36
CA TRP A 64 -37.72 -10.56 6.19
C TRP A 64 -36.37 -10.22 5.60
N LEU A 65 -35.64 -11.20 5.06
CA LEU A 65 -34.30 -11.00 4.46
C LEU A 65 -34.39 -10.30 3.09
N GLU A 66 -35.51 -10.38 2.40
CA GLU A 66 -35.75 -9.56 1.20
C GLU A 66 -36.01 -8.11 1.55
N GLY A 67 -36.86 -7.85 2.56
CA GLY A 67 -37.07 -6.51 3.06
C GLY A 67 -35.77 -5.84 3.58
N ASP A 68 -34.85 -6.61 4.13
CA ASP A 68 -33.52 -6.11 4.57
C ASP A 68 -32.66 -5.50 3.45
N ARG A 69 -32.95 -5.78 2.17
CA ARG A 69 -32.19 -5.19 1.06
C ARG A 69 -32.37 -3.69 0.96
N GLU A 70 -33.55 -3.19 1.36
CA GLU A 70 -33.90 -1.76 1.36
C GLU A 70 -33.47 -1.04 2.64
N VAL A 71 -33.09 -1.82 3.69
CA VAL A 71 -32.73 -1.29 5.01
C VAL A 71 -31.23 -1.07 5.10
N HIS A 72 -30.82 -0.01 5.84
CA HIS A 72 -29.42 0.29 6.11
C HIS A 72 -28.71 -0.92 6.72
N ARG A 73 -27.50 -1.24 6.23
CA ARG A 73 -26.76 -2.47 6.57
C ARG A 73 -26.66 -2.76 8.08
N LYS A 74 -26.48 -1.72 8.91
CA LYS A 74 -26.38 -1.86 10.38
C LYS A 74 -27.69 -2.19 11.08
N GLN A 75 -28.83 -2.11 10.40
CA GLN A 75 -30.16 -2.38 10.92
C GLN A 75 -30.81 -3.65 10.35
N ARG A 76 -30.07 -4.43 9.57
CA ARG A 76 -30.54 -5.69 8.98
C ARG A 76 -30.62 -6.78 10.03
N HIS A 77 -31.49 -7.76 9.80
CA HIS A 77 -31.66 -8.89 10.69
C HIS A 77 -30.36 -9.71 10.84
N THR A 78 -29.99 -9.98 12.07
CA THR A 78 -29.00 -11.00 12.40
C THR A 78 -29.68 -12.37 12.56
N ALA A 79 -28.93 -13.46 12.43
CA ALA A 79 -29.48 -14.81 12.65
C ALA A 79 -30.12 -14.97 14.04
N LYS A 80 -29.57 -14.31 15.06
CA LYS A 80 -30.13 -14.28 16.40
C LYS A 80 -31.48 -13.56 16.42
N ARG A 81 -31.58 -12.40 15.78
CA ARG A 81 -32.83 -11.63 15.74
C ARG A 81 -33.92 -12.35 14.96
N VAL A 82 -33.57 -13.00 13.84
CA VAL A 82 -34.52 -13.87 13.10
C VAL A 82 -35.02 -15.01 13.98
N PHE A 83 -34.14 -15.69 14.72
CA PHE A 83 -34.51 -16.75 15.63
C PHE A 83 -35.47 -16.27 16.73
N GLU A 84 -35.16 -15.13 17.37
CA GLU A 84 -36.00 -14.53 18.42
C GLU A 84 -37.39 -14.17 17.87
N ARG A 85 -37.46 -13.50 16.72
CA ARG A 85 -38.72 -13.15 16.06
C ARG A 85 -39.55 -14.37 15.70
N LEU A 86 -38.92 -15.44 15.16
CA LEU A 86 -39.65 -16.67 14.87
C LEU A 86 -40.25 -17.31 16.12
N ARG A 87 -39.52 -17.29 17.24
CA ARG A 87 -39.99 -17.80 18.52
C ARG A 87 -41.14 -16.95 19.07
N ASP A 88 -40.93 -15.62 19.11
CA ASP A 88 -41.81 -14.70 19.80
C ASP A 88 -43.08 -14.37 18.98
N GLU A 89 -42.95 -14.23 17.64
CA GLU A 89 -44.04 -13.86 16.75
C GLU A 89 -44.76 -15.05 16.10
N HIS A 90 -44.07 -16.19 15.94
CA HIS A 90 -44.60 -17.36 15.20
C HIS A 90 -44.56 -18.67 15.97
N GLY A 91 -44.17 -18.68 17.25
CA GLY A 91 -44.18 -19.89 18.08
C GLY A 91 -43.18 -20.96 17.67
N PHE A 92 -42.05 -20.59 17.04
CA PHE A 92 -41.01 -21.51 16.60
C PHE A 92 -40.37 -22.28 17.77
N THR A 93 -40.39 -23.58 17.74
CA THR A 93 -39.85 -24.48 18.80
C THR A 93 -38.51 -25.12 18.44
N GLY A 94 -37.92 -24.77 17.30
CA GLY A 94 -36.60 -25.28 16.87
C GLY A 94 -35.44 -24.54 17.54
N GLY A 95 -34.23 -25.05 17.35
CA GLY A 95 -33.01 -24.45 17.91
C GLY A 95 -32.44 -23.32 17.02
N TYR A 96 -31.64 -22.45 17.62
CA TYR A 96 -30.96 -21.36 16.94
C TYR A 96 -30.08 -21.81 15.77
N THR A 97 -29.38 -22.94 15.95
CA THR A 97 -28.42 -23.44 14.94
C THR A 97 -29.08 -23.69 13.59
N ILE A 98 -30.31 -24.25 13.59
CA ILE A 98 -31.01 -24.57 12.33
C ILE A 98 -31.39 -23.31 11.54
N VAL A 99 -31.76 -22.22 12.24
CA VAL A 99 -32.02 -20.90 11.64
C VAL A 99 -30.74 -20.28 11.09
N LYS A 100 -29.67 -20.28 11.88
CA LYS A 100 -28.35 -19.81 11.47
C LYS A 100 -27.83 -20.53 10.22
N ASP A 101 -27.93 -21.87 10.19
CA ASP A 101 -27.46 -22.65 9.06
C ASP A 101 -28.31 -22.41 7.79
N TYR A 102 -29.62 -22.23 7.95
CA TYR A 102 -30.49 -21.86 6.85
C TYR A 102 -30.13 -20.51 6.26
N MET A 103 -29.94 -19.49 7.10
CA MET A 103 -29.54 -18.15 6.65
C MET A 103 -28.17 -18.18 5.94
N ARG A 104 -27.21 -18.91 6.50
CA ARG A 104 -25.88 -19.10 5.88
C ARG A 104 -25.98 -19.77 4.51
N GLU A 105 -26.82 -20.81 4.40
CA GLU A 105 -27.03 -21.51 3.13
C GLU A 105 -27.70 -20.63 2.10
N ARG A 106 -28.73 -19.86 2.50
CA ARG A 106 -29.41 -18.89 1.65
C ARG A 106 -28.47 -17.78 1.18
N GLU A 107 -27.68 -17.22 2.08
CA GLU A 107 -26.65 -16.23 1.73
C GLU A 107 -25.63 -16.80 0.72
N ARG A 108 -25.20 -18.06 0.92
CA ARG A 108 -24.29 -18.73 -0.02
C ARG A 108 -24.92 -18.93 -1.39
N ARG A 109 -26.21 -19.32 -1.45
CA ARG A 109 -26.95 -19.49 -2.71
C ARG A 109 -27.27 -18.17 -3.41
N GLY A 110 -27.44 -17.11 -2.64
CA GLY A 110 -27.71 -15.76 -3.15
C GLY A 110 -26.45 -14.98 -3.55
N ARG A 111 -25.25 -15.57 -3.40
CA ARG A 111 -24.02 -14.92 -3.88
C ARG A 111 -24.08 -14.77 -5.39
N GLU A 112 -23.73 -13.56 -5.84
CA GLU A 112 -23.67 -13.25 -7.27
C GLU A 112 -22.71 -14.21 -7.97
N MET A 113 -23.14 -14.71 -9.12
CA MET A 113 -22.30 -15.55 -9.99
C MET A 113 -21.73 -14.69 -11.09
N PHE A 114 -20.45 -14.85 -11.37
CA PHE A 114 -19.74 -14.06 -12.37
C PHE A 114 -19.44 -14.88 -13.60
N VAL A 115 -19.53 -14.25 -14.74
CA VAL A 115 -19.04 -14.81 -16.00
C VAL A 115 -17.51 -14.65 -16.01
N PRO A 116 -16.72 -15.73 -16.21
CA PRO A 116 -15.28 -15.59 -16.41
C PRO A 116 -15.01 -14.68 -17.60
N LEU A 117 -14.26 -13.60 -17.37
CA LEU A 117 -13.91 -12.63 -18.41
C LEU A 117 -12.61 -13.04 -19.08
N ALA A 118 -12.58 -12.97 -20.41
CA ALA A 118 -11.34 -13.03 -21.18
C ALA A 118 -10.77 -11.61 -21.29
N HIS A 119 -9.52 -11.43 -20.89
CA HIS A 119 -8.85 -10.15 -20.94
C HIS A 119 -7.92 -10.12 -22.18
N PRO A 120 -8.11 -9.16 -23.11
CA PRO A 120 -7.19 -8.99 -24.22
C PRO A 120 -5.81 -8.53 -23.70
N PRO A 121 -4.71 -8.86 -24.42
CA PRO A 121 -3.38 -8.44 -24.04
C PRO A 121 -3.23 -6.92 -24.10
N GLY A 122 -2.29 -6.39 -23.32
CA GLY A 122 -1.93 -4.97 -23.31
C GLY A 122 -2.86 -4.07 -22.48
N HIS A 123 -3.77 -4.65 -21.70
CA HIS A 123 -4.63 -3.91 -20.76
C HIS A 123 -4.24 -4.20 -19.33
N ALA A 124 -4.33 -3.18 -18.45
CA ALA A 124 -4.00 -3.29 -17.05
C ALA A 124 -5.20 -2.99 -16.13
N GLN A 125 -5.08 -3.41 -14.88
CA GLN A 125 -5.91 -2.96 -13.76
C GLN A 125 -4.98 -2.42 -12.68
N ALA A 126 -5.35 -1.34 -12.00
CA ALA A 126 -4.57 -0.79 -10.90
C ALA A 126 -5.43 -0.56 -9.66
N ASP A 127 -4.85 -0.78 -8.46
CA ASP A 127 -5.51 -0.64 -7.18
C ASP A 127 -4.53 -0.28 -6.06
N PHE A 128 -5.06 0.14 -4.91
CA PHE A 128 -4.31 0.28 -3.67
C PHE A 128 -4.79 -0.71 -2.62
N GLY A 129 -3.84 -1.29 -1.92
CA GLY A 129 -4.08 -2.12 -0.74
C GLY A 129 -3.43 -1.53 0.50
N GLU A 130 -3.74 -2.14 1.65
CA GLU A 130 -3.12 -1.80 2.93
C GLU A 130 -2.51 -3.03 3.58
N ALA A 131 -1.36 -2.88 4.20
CA ALA A 131 -0.69 -3.90 5.01
C ALA A 131 0.03 -3.24 6.19
N VAL A 132 0.57 -4.06 7.09
CA VAL A 132 1.48 -3.61 8.13
C VAL A 132 2.90 -3.91 7.70
N ALA A 133 3.83 -2.98 7.93
CA ALA A 133 5.26 -3.15 7.72
C ALA A 133 6.04 -2.49 8.86
N ILE A 134 7.26 -2.95 9.10
CA ILE A 134 8.20 -2.34 10.06
C ILE A 134 9.32 -1.72 9.25
N ILE A 135 9.37 -0.39 9.22
CA ILE A 135 10.37 0.40 8.51
C ILE A 135 11.17 1.18 9.54
N ASP A 136 12.48 1.07 9.47
CA ASP A 136 13.41 1.66 10.44
C ASP A 136 13.06 1.31 11.92
N GLY A 137 12.64 0.07 12.14
CA GLY A 137 12.24 -0.41 13.47
C GLY A 137 10.83 0.03 13.91
N VAL A 138 10.14 0.90 13.18
CA VAL A 138 8.82 1.42 13.51
C VAL A 138 7.73 0.64 12.76
N GLU A 139 6.78 0.07 13.50
CA GLU A 139 5.59 -0.56 12.91
C GLU A 139 4.63 0.50 12.43
N GLN A 140 4.28 0.42 11.15
CA GLN A 140 3.39 1.39 10.53
C GLN A 140 2.52 0.77 9.43
N LYS A 141 1.45 1.46 9.08
CA LYS A 141 0.61 1.09 7.95
C LYS A 141 1.34 1.40 6.65
N ALA A 142 1.51 0.40 5.80
CA ALA A 142 1.98 0.54 4.44
C ALA A 142 0.78 0.52 3.49
N HIS A 143 0.67 1.54 2.66
CA HIS A 143 -0.23 1.56 1.53
C HIS A 143 0.52 1.03 0.30
N PHE A 144 -0.03 0.10 -0.44
CA PHE A 144 0.70 -0.44 -1.58
C PHE A 144 -0.14 -0.39 -2.85
N PHE A 145 0.47 0.17 -3.86
CA PHE A 145 -0.02 0.19 -5.23
C PHE A 145 0.17 -1.19 -5.85
N VAL A 146 -0.82 -1.65 -6.61
CA VAL A 146 -0.71 -2.84 -7.44
C VAL A 146 -1.12 -2.52 -8.87
N MET A 147 -0.38 -3.05 -9.83
CA MET A 147 -0.79 -3.10 -11.23
C MET A 147 -0.77 -4.54 -11.70
N ASP A 148 -1.87 -4.98 -12.26
CA ASP A 148 -2.08 -6.32 -12.82
C ASP A 148 -2.27 -6.23 -14.33
N LEU A 149 -1.68 -7.17 -15.06
CA LEU A 149 -1.94 -7.42 -16.47
C LEU A 149 -2.81 -8.68 -16.58
N PRO A 150 -4.15 -8.56 -16.62
CA PRO A 150 -5.05 -9.71 -16.45
C PRO A 150 -4.92 -10.78 -17.52
N HIS A 151 -4.33 -10.48 -18.68
CA HIS A 151 -4.07 -11.47 -19.71
C HIS A 151 -2.96 -12.45 -19.30
N SER A 152 -1.87 -11.93 -18.78
CA SER A 152 -0.72 -12.75 -18.35
C SER A 152 -0.72 -13.12 -16.87
N ASP A 153 -1.43 -12.36 -16.03
CA ASP A 153 -1.32 -12.32 -14.57
C ASP A 153 0.05 -11.79 -14.07
N ALA A 154 0.81 -11.11 -14.95
CA ALA A 154 2.00 -10.39 -14.52
C ALA A 154 1.61 -9.17 -13.68
N CYS A 155 2.36 -8.92 -12.63
CA CYS A 155 2.03 -7.87 -11.67
C CYS A 155 3.23 -7.01 -11.29
N TYR A 156 2.93 -5.80 -10.83
CA TYR A 156 3.87 -4.92 -10.16
C TYR A 156 3.26 -4.44 -8.84
N VAL A 157 4.06 -4.39 -7.79
CA VAL A 157 3.65 -3.98 -6.45
C VAL A 157 4.68 -3.03 -5.85
N ARG A 158 4.23 -1.89 -5.32
CA ARG A 158 5.09 -0.89 -4.67
C ARG A 158 4.40 -0.29 -3.45
N ALA A 159 5.13 -0.20 -2.34
CA ALA A 159 4.62 0.31 -1.07
C ALA A 159 4.95 1.78 -0.83
N TYR A 160 4.08 2.46 -0.09
CA TYR A 160 4.12 3.88 0.21
C TYR A 160 3.69 4.17 1.64
N PRO A 161 4.15 5.27 2.26
CA PRO A 161 3.66 5.71 3.56
C PRO A 161 2.17 6.09 3.57
N ALA A 162 1.65 6.60 2.44
CA ALA A 162 0.25 6.99 2.30
C ALA A 162 -0.26 6.80 0.86
N ALA A 163 -1.56 6.56 0.69
CA ALA A 163 -2.22 6.52 -0.62
C ALA A 163 -2.59 7.94 -1.05
N THR A 164 -1.66 8.64 -1.67
CA THR A 164 -1.83 10.02 -2.18
C THR A 164 -1.88 10.04 -3.71
N ALA A 165 -2.24 11.19 -4.30
CA ALA A 165 -2.24 11.34 -5.76
C ALA A 165 -0.83 11.15 -6.34
N GLU A 166 0.20 11.63 -5.63
CA GLU A 166 1.60 11.47 -6.00
C GLU A 166 2.01 9.99 -5.96
N ALA A 167 1.57 9.23 -4.94
CA ALA A 167 1.83 7.79 -4.82
C ALA A 167 1.13 7.00 -5.94
N TRP A 168 -0.09 7.39 -6.33
CA TRP A 168 -0.77 6.81 -7.49
C TRP A 168 0.04 7.00 -8.76
N VAL A 169 0.47 8.23 -9.04
CA VAL A 169 1.23 8.55 -10.26
C VAL A 169 2.61 7.90 -10.23
N ASP A 170 3.35 7.97 -9.11
CA ASP A 170 4.64 7.29 -8.97
C ASP A 170 4.52 5.78 -9.16
N GLY A 171 3.48 5.15 -8.58
CA GLY A 171 3.21 3.72 -8.74
C GLY A 171 3.07 3.30 -10.20
N HIS A 172 2.41 4.12 -11.02
CA HIS A 172 2.31 3.89 -12.45
C HIS A 172 3.63 4.09 -13.18
N VAL A 173 4.35 5.19 -12.88
CA VAL A 173 5.67 5.48 -13.47
C VAL A 173 6.61 4.30 -13.24
N GLN A 174 6.67 3.81 -12.01
CA GLN A 174 7.51 2.67 -11.65
C GLN A 174 7.03 1.35 -12.29
N ALA A 175 5.71 1.13 -12.35
CA ALA A 175 5.14 -0.05 -13.02
C ALA A 175 5.46 -0.05 -14.53
N PHE A 176 5.32 1.10 -15.20
CA PHE A 176 5.66 1.23 -16.61
C PHE A 176 7.16 1.01 -16.84
N ALA A 177 8.01 1.55 -15.96
CA ALA A 177 9.45 1.29 -15.99
C ALA A 177 9.78 -0.21 -15.80
N PHE A 178 9.10 -0.88 -14.85
CA PHE A 178 9.28 -2.32 -14.60
C PHE A 178 8.89 -3.20 -15.80
N PHE A 179 7.75 -2.90 -16.45
CA PHE A 179 7.31 -3.62 -17.65
C PHE A 179 8.06 -3.19 -18.92
N GLY A 180 8.70 -2.02 -18.92
CA GLY A 180 9.37 -1.44 -20.09
C GLY A 180 8.39 -0.87 -21.13
N LYS A 181 7.09 -0.88 -20.89
CA LYS A 181 6.01 -0.51 -21.81
C LYS A 181 4.85 0.15 -21.08
N VAL A 182 3.97 0.80 -21.84
CA VAL A 182 2.76 1.48 -21.36
C VAL A 182 1.52 0.71 -21.82
N PRO A 183 0.62 0.28 -20.91
CA PRO A 183 -0.62 -0.40 -21.29
C PRO A 183 -1.51 0.46 -22.17
N ALA A 184 -2.25 -0.15 -23.11
CA ALA A 184 -3.22 0.56 -23.97
C ALA A 184 -4.38 1.17 -23.15
N SER A 185 -4.75 0.53 -22.05
CA SER A 185 -5.70 1.08 -21.08
C SER A 185 -5.47 0.50 -19.69
N VAL A 186 -5.86 1.28 -18.66
CA VAL A 186 -5.83 0.85 -17.26
C VAL A 186 -7.22 1.02 -16.66
N LEU A 187 -7.71 -0.01 -15.98
CA LEU A 187 -8.98 0.01 -15.25
C LEU A 187 -8.75 0.39 -13.79
N TYR A 188 -9.50 1.38 -13.33
CA TYR A 188 -9.46 1.93 -11.97
C TYR A 188 -10.78 1.75 -11.23
N ASP A 189 -10.72 1.83 -9.91
CA ASP A 189 -11.88 2.23 -9.12
C ASP A 189 -12.06 3.76 -9.14
N ASN A 190 -13.20 4.26 -8.62
CA ASN A 190 -13.47 5.70 -8.52
C ASN A 190 -12.76 6.32 -7.30
N ASP A 191 -11.44 6.13 -7.19
CA ASP A 191 -10.63 6.73 -6.13
C ASP A 191 -10.55 8.25 -6.28
N ARG A 192 -10.64 8.97 -5.16
CA ARG A 192 -10.61 10.45 -5.13
C ARG A 192 -9.27 11.04 -5.56
N CYS A 193 -8.19 10.30 -5.47
CA CYS A 193 -6.88 10.73 -5.95
C CYS A 193 -6.83 10.81 -7.48
N LEU A 194 -7.67 10.05 -8.18
CA LEU A 194 -7.74 9.99 -9.64
C LEU A 194 -8.93 10.79 -10.19
N VAL A 195 -10.09 10.69 -9.51
CA VAL A 195 -11.36 11.28 -9.93
C VAL A 195 -11.80 12.36 -8.95
N ALA A 196 -11.65 13.61 -9.33
CA ALA A 196 -12.06 14.75 -8.50
C ALA A 196 -13.60 14.81 -8.32
N LYS A 197 -14.37 14.46 -9.37
CA LYS A 197 -15.82 14.47 -9.34
C LYS A 197 -16.42 13.51 -10.38
N ILE A 198 -17.50 12.83 -10.01
CA ILE A 198 -18.37 12.11 -10.95
C ILE A 198 -19.53 13.03 -11.32
N LEU A 199 -19.72 13.28 -12.61
CA LEU A 199 -20.77 14.14 -13.14
C LEU A 199 -22.11 13.37 -13.27
N PRO A 200 -23.26 14.07 -13.35
CA PRO A 200 -24.58 13.43 -13.44
C PRO A 200 -24.76 12.52 -14.68
N ASP A 201 -24.06 12.80 -15.76
CA ASP A 201 -24.04 12.01 -16.99
C ASP A 201 -23.12 10.77 -16.89
N GLY A 202 -22.48 10.56 -15.75
CA GLY A 202 -21.52 9.48 -15.50
C GLY A 202 -20.10 9.78 -15.98
N ALA A 203 -19.85 10.95 -16.59
CA ALA A 203 -18.51 11.40 -16.94
C ALA A 203 -17.68 11.70 -15.67
N ARG A 204 -16.36 11.57 -15.75
CA ARG A 204 -15.44 11.80 -14.62
C ARG A 204 -14.58 13.02 -14.88
N GLN A 205 -14.60 13.93 -13.92
CA GLN A 205 -13.63 15.02 -13.85
C GLN A 205 -12.38 14.48 -13.15
N ARG A 206 -11.27 14.36 -13.88
CA ARG A 206 -10.01 13.83 -13.36
C ARG A 206 -9.33 14.85 -12.46
N ALA A 207 -8.55 14.37 -11.49
CA ALA A 207 -7.64 15.20 -10.73
C ALA A 207 -6.55 15.78 -11.67
N THR A 208 -6.09 17.00 -11.38
CA THR A 208 -5.17 17.76 -12.28
C THR A 208 -3.88 16.98 -12.54
N LEU A 209 -3.24 16.45 -11.48
CA LEU A 209 -2.02 15.66 -11.58
C LEU A 209 -2.22 14.43 -12.47
N PHE A 210 -3.30 13.69 -12.24
CA PHE A 210 -3.61 12.49 -13.02
C PHE A 210 -3.94 12.81 -14.49
N ASN A 211 -4.59 13.93 -14.76
CA ASN A 211 -4.85 14.36 -16.14
C ASN A 211 -3.56 14.71 -16.90
N GLY A 212 -2.59 15.35 -16.24
CA GLY A 212 -1.25 15.59 -16.79
C GLY A 212 -0.52 14.29 -17.08
N PHE A 213 -0.59 13.33 -16.17
CA PHE A 213 -0.02 11.99 -16.32
C PHE A 213 -0.60 11.23 -17.52
N LEU A 214 -1.93 11.23 -17.70
CA LEU A 214 -2.60 10.63 -18.86
C LEU A 214 -2.15 11.27 -20.18
N SER A 215 -2.00 12.59 -20.19
CA SER A 215 -1.53 13.36 -21.36
C SER A 215 -0.08 13.03 -21.75
N HIS A 216 0.75 12.67 -20.75
CA HIS A 216 2.15 12.34 -20.97
C HIS A 216 2.35 10.92 -21.55
N TYR A 217 1.63 9.91 -21.00
CA TYR A 217 1.78 8.51 -21.39
C TYR A 217 0.80 8.05 -22.47
N LEU A 218 -0.25 8.80 -22.76
CA LEU A 218 -1.21 8.59 -23.86
C LEU A 218 -1.95 7.24 -23.80
N PHE A 219 -2.27 6.73 -22.62
CA PHE A 219 -3.10 5.54 -22.45
C PHE A 219 -4.56 5.92 -22.08
N ARG A 220 -5.47 4.96 -22.18
CA ARG A 220 -6.89 5.18 -21.85
C ARG A 220 -7.18 4.80 -20.41
N ASP A 221 -7.74 5.72 -19.63
CA ASP A 221 -8.30 5.41 -18.33
C ASP A 221 -9.72 4.83 -18.47
N ARG A 222 -9.97 3.78 -17.73
CA ARG A 222 -11.27 3.12 -17.64
C ARG A 222 -11.66 3.03 -16.17
N TYR A 223 -12.97 3.06 -15.89
CA TYR A 223 -13.47 3.04 -14.52
C TYR A 223 -14.53 1.97 -14.35
N GLY A 224 -14.50 1.27 -13.23
CA GLY A 224 -15.57 0.38 -12.80
C GLY A 224 -16.88 1.13 -12.62
N ARG A 225 -18.00 0.41 -12.72
CA ARG A 225 -19.34 0.99 -12.47
C ARG A 225 -19.45 1.34 -10.98
N PRO A 226 -20.00 2.53 -10.64
CA PRO A 226 -20.19 2.91 -9.24
C PRO A 226 -20.96 1.84 -8.45
N GLY A 227 -20.44 1.43 -7.29
CA GLY A 227 -21.07 0.46 -6.40
C GLY A 227 -21.02 -1.01 -6.86
N LYS A 228 -20.30 -1.34 -7.94
CA LYS A 228 -20.09 -2.72 -8.41
C LYS A 228 -18.62 -3.07 -8.40
N GLY A 229 -18.12 -3.52 -7.24
CA GLY A 229 -16.72 -3.95 -7.03
C GLY A 229 -16.26 -5.10 -7.94
N ASN A 230 -17.21 -5.84 -8.50
CA ASN A 230 -16.96 -7.02 -9.33
C ASN A 230 -16.28 -6.75 -10.68
N ASP A 231 -16.32 -5.50 -11.17
CA ASP A 231 -15.69 -5.14 -12.45
C ASP A 231 -14.14 -5.20 -12.37
N LYS A 232 -13.56 -5.32 -11.15
CA LYS A 232 -12.13 -5.23 -10.86
C LYS A 232 -11.57 -6.44 -10.09
N GLY A 233 -12.20 -7.59 -10.23
CA GLY A 233 -11.92 -8.80 -9.45
C GLY A 233 -10.45 -9.26 -9.49
N ASN A 234 -9.71 -9.01 -10.58
CA ASN A 234 -8.29 -9.40 -10.68
C ASN A 234 -7.40 -8.53 -9.80
N ALA A 235 -7.55 -7.19 -9.83
CA ALA A 235 -6.75 -6.30 -9.00
C ALA A 235 -7.04 -6.48 -7.49
N GLU A 236 -8.32 -6.67 -7.10
CA GLU A 236 -8.67 -7.02 -5.72
C GLU A 236 -8.07 -8.38 -5.29
N GLY A 237 -8.08 -9.35 -6.21
CA GLY A 237 -7.41 -10.65 -6.03
C GLY A 237 -5.91 -10.49 -5.82
N LEU A 238 -5.26 -9.62 -6.61
CA LEU A 238 -3.83 -9.33 -6.50
C LEU A 238 -3.49 -8.60 -5.20
N VAL A 239 -4.28 -7.63 -4.74
CA VAL A 239 -4.12 -7.00 -3.42
C VAL A 239 -4.10 -8.06 -2.32
N GLY A 240 -5.08 -8.98 -2.35
CA GLY A 240 -5.13 -10.08 -1.38
C GLY A 240 -3.96 -11.07 -1.52
N TYR A 241 -3.53 -11.38 -2.74
CA TYR A 241 -2.38 -12.23 -3.01
C TYR A 241 -1.08 -11.62 -2.50
N SER A 242 -0.80 -10.37 -2.86
CA SER A 242 0.42 -9.65 -2.47
C SER A 242 0.55 -9.55 -0.95
N ARG A 243 -0.54 -9.21 -0.25
CA ARG A 243 -0.56 -9.17 1.21
C ARG A 243 -0.20 -10.52 1.84
N ARG A 244 -0.72 -11.63 1.32
CA ARG A 244 -0.49 -12.97 1.89
C ARG A 244 0.82 -13.62 1.47
N ASN A 245 1.36 -13.29 0.30
CA ASN A 245 2.52 -13.99 -0.26
C ASN A 245 3.79 -13.14 -0.30
N PHE A 246 3.68 -11.81 -0.42
CA PHE A 246 4.83 -10.92 -0.45
C PHE A 246 5.10 -10.22 0.90
N MET A 247 4.05 -10.15 1.78
CA MET A 247 4.09 -9.40 3.02
C MET A 247 3.81 -10.27 4.27
N VAL A 248 4.00 -11.57 4.16
CA VAL A 248 3.94 -12.52 5.28
C VAL A 248 5.21 -13.35 5.32
N PRO A 249 5.92 -13.38 6.47
CA PRO A 249 5.67 -12.66 7.74
C PRO A 249 5.74 -11.14 7.56
N ILE A 250 5.32 -10.35 8.58
CA ILE A 250 5.34 -8.87 8.53
C ILE A 250 6.74 -8.41 8.08
N PRO A 251 6.85 -7.67 6.95
CA PRO A 251 8.12 -7.26 6.39
C PRO A 251 8.83 -6.26 7.31
N ARG A 252 10.17 -6.42 7.42
CA ARG A 252 11.05 -5.57 8.24
C ARG A 252 12.20 -5.09 7.39
N PHE A 253 12.28 -3.78 7.15
CA PHE A 253 13.30 -3.17 6.31
C PHE A 253 13.81 -1.86 6.93
N ALA A 254 15.03 -1.48 6.62
CA ALA A 254 15.61 -0.21 7.09
C ALA A 254 14.96 1.00 6.39
N THR A 255 14.56 0.85 5.12
CA THR A 255 14.01 1.94 4.32
C THR A 255 12.85 1.47 3.44
N TRP A 256 12.01 2.40 2.99
CA TRP A 256 10.98 2.15 1.99
C TRP A 256 11.55 1.62 0.68
N ASP A 257 12.73 2.11 0.26
CA ASP A 257 13.38 1.66 -0.97
C ASP A 257 13.83 0.20 -0.88
N ALA A 258 14.39 -0.22 0.26
CA ALA A 258 14.73 -1.62 0.49
C ALA A 258 13.48 -2.53 0.50
N PHE A 259 12.38 -2.07 1.07
CA PHE A 259 11.10 -2.78 1.02
C PHE A 259 10.56 -2.86 -0.41
N ASN A 260 10.63 -1.79 -1.17
CA ASN A 260 10.18 -1.75 -2.55
C ASN A 260 11.05 -2.62 -3.47
N ALA A 261 12.36 -2.65 -3.27
CA ALA A 261 13.26 -3.58 -3.99
C ALA A 261 12.88 -5.05 -3.73
N HIS A 262 12.53 -5.38 -2.47
CA HIS A 262 12.02 -6.73 -2.15
C HIS A 262 10.69 -7.03 -2.87
N LEU A 263 9.74 -6.12 -2.89
CA LEU A 263 8.45 -6.32 -3.56
C LEU A 263 8.63 -6.50 -5.08
N GLU A 264 9.51 -5.72 -5.69
CA GLU A 264 9.84 -5.83 -7.11
C GLU A 264 10.46 -7.19 -7.43
N GLU A 265 11.36 -7.68 -6.59
CA GLU A 265 11.93 -9.02 -6.74
C GLU A 265 10.86 -10.12 -6.61
N GLN A 266 9.90 -10.00 -5.70
CA GLN A 266 8.76 -10.93 -5.62
C GLN A 266 7.91 -10.91 -6.90
N CYS A 267 7.69 -9.74 -7.49
CA CYS A 267 7.00 -9.62 -8.78
C CYS A 267 7.76 -10.29 -9.91
N ARG A 268 9.10 -10.15 -9.97
CA ARG A 268 9.95 -10.83 -10.95
C ARG A 268 9.93 -12.35 -10.77
N ARG A 269 10.06 -12.83 -9.55
CA ARG A 269 10.00 -14.27 -9.22
C ARG A 269 8.69 -14.91 -9.63
N ARG A 270 7.57 -14.21 -9.40
CA ARG A 270 6.23 -14.68 -9.78
C ARG A 270 6.08 -14.90 -11.29
N GLN A 271 6.85 -14.24 -12.13
CA GLN A 271 6.82 -14.46 -13.57
C GLN A 271 7.25 -15.90 -13.96
N GLY A 272 7.96 -16.61 -13.08
CA GLY A 272 8.28 -18.03 -13.26
C GLY A 272 7.13 -18.99 -12.97
N ASP A 273 6.05 -18.52 -12.34
CA ASP A 273 4.93 -19.38 -11.95
C ASP A 273 4.08 -19.82 -13.15
N VAL A 274 3.58 -21.06 -13.09
CA VAL A 274 2.57 -21.59 -14.02
C VAL A 274 1.23 -21.65 -13.29
N LEU A 275 0.24 -20.91 -13.77
CA LEU A 275 -1.07 -20.86 -13.16
C LEU A 275 -1.89 -22.09 -13.49
N ARG A 276 -2.86 -22.42 -12.61
CA ARG A 276 -3.77 -23.55 -12.80
C ARG A 276 -4.49 -23.44 -14.14
N GLY A 277 -4.41 -24.50 -14.95
CA GLY A 277 -5.05 -24.57 -16.27
C GLY A 277 -4.25 -23.88 -17.40
N GLN A 278 -3.05 -23.38 -17.10
CA GLN A 278 -2.13 -22.83 -18.10
C GLN A 278 -0.96 -23.80 -18.33
N SER A 279 -0.40 -23.80 -19.53
CA SER A 279 0.80 -24.56 -19.90
C SER A 279 2.06 -23.70 -19.91
N GLU A 280 1.90 -22.37 -19.94
CA GLU A 280 2.97 -21.39 -20.03
C GLU A 280 3.16 -20.68 -18.69
N THR A 281 4.36 -20.21 -18.43
CA THR A 281 4.63 -19.33 -17.29
C THR A 281 3.99 -17.95 -17.49
N ILE A 282 3.81 -17.22 -16.39
CA ILE A 282 3.35 -15.81 -16.42
C ILE A 282 4.28 -14.98 -17.32
N GLY A 283 5.62 -15.17 -17.21
CA GLY A 283 6.61 -14.44 -18.01
C GLY A 283 6.51 -14.74 -19.52
N GLN A 284 6.23 -15.99 -19.91
CA GLN A 284 5.98 -16.34 -21.32
C GLN A 284 4.71 -15.66 -21.85
N ARG A 285 3.64 -15.64 -21.05
CA ARG A 285 2.38 -14.96 -21.40
C ARG A 285 2.55 -13.44 -21.44
N LEU A 286 3.41 -12.87 -20.58
CA LEU A 286 3.72 -11.44 -20.55
C LEU A 286 4.24 -10.92 -21.90
N GLY A 287 4.98 -11.73 -22.65
CA GLY A 287 5.43 -11.35 -24.00
C GLY A 287 4.30 -10.90 -24.92
N ARG A 288 3.08 -11.48 -24.80
CA ARG A 288 1.91 -11.07 -25.57
C ARG A 288 1.33 -9.73 -25.10
N ASP A 289 1.33 -9.47 -23.79
CA ASP A 289 0.96 -8.17 -23.26
C ASP A 289 1.90 -7.07 -23.77
N LEU A 290 3.20 -7.29 -23.64
CA LEU A 290 4.23 -6.32 -24.06
C LEU A 290 4.16 -6.00 -25.55
N ALA A 291 3.83 -6.99 -26.39
CA ALA A 291 3.66 -6.79 -27.82
C ALA A 291 2.43 -5.90 -28.17
N ALA A 292 1.42 -5.85 -27.31
CA ALA A 292 0.22 -5.04 -27.46
C ALA A 292 0.28 -3.68 -26.73
N MET A 293 1.37 -3.42 -25.97
CA MET A 293 1.61 -2.19 -25.22
C MET A 293 2.45 -1.20 -26.02
N SER A 294 2.33 0.08 -25.70
CA SER A 294 3.07 1.17 -26.35
C SER A 294 4.47 1.35 -25.72
N ASP A 295 5.37 1.97 -26.47
CA ASP A 295 6.68 2.38 -25.95
C ASP A 295 6.54 3.51 -24.92
N GLN A 296 7.50 3.59 -24.00
CA GLN A 296 7.58 4.66 -23.04
C GLN A 296 8.04 5.98 -23.71
N PRO A 297 7.61 7.14 -23.20
CA PRO A 297 8.18 8.42 -23.58
C PRO A 297 9.66 8.50 -23.19
N ALA A 298 10.41 9.40 -23.84
CA ALA A 298 11.85 9.56 -23.64
C ALA A 298 12.25 9.92 -22.19
N ALA A 299 11.36 10.57 -21.45
CA ALA A 299 11.57 10.89 -20.04
C ALA A 299 10.34 10.45 -19.22
N PRO A 300 10.52 9.98 -17.98
CA PRO A 300 9.40 9.65 -17.10
C PRO A 300 8.63 10.93 -16.70
N PHE A 301 7.34 10.77 -16.39
CA PHE A 301 6.54 11.85 -15.85
C PHE A 301 6.99 12.19 -14.42
N GLU A 302 7.04 13.49 -14.11
CA GLU A 302 7.41 13.97 -12.78
C GLU A 302 6.21 13.79 -11.81
N ALA A 303 6.28 12.78 -10.98
CA ALA A 303 5.20 12.38 -10.06
C ALA A 303 5.17 13.29 -8.81
N CYS A 304 4.91 14.58 -8.99
CA CYS A 304 4.81 15.54 -7.90
C CYS A 304 3.52 16.37 -7.96
N ASP A 305 2.96 16.65 -6.79
CA ASP A 305 1.93 17.67 -6.62
C ASP A 305 2.58 19.05 -6.65
N GLN A 306 2.00 19.97 -7.42
CA GLN A 306 2.52 21.32 -7.57
C GLN A 306 1.62 22.31 -6.84
N ALA A 307 2.22 23.13 -5.99
CA ALA A 307 1.55 24.17 -5.23
C ALA A 307 2.36 25.46 -5.24
N THR A 308 1.74 26.55 -4.86
CA THR A 308 2.39 27.82 -4.60
C THR A 308 2.12 28.24 -3.17
N GLY A 309 3.04 28.98 -2.57
CA GLY A 309 2.91 29.46 -1.22
C GLY A 309 3.65 30.77 -1.03
N ARG A 310 3.51 31.36 0.14
CA ARG A 310 4.27 32.53 0.57
C ARG A 310 5.01 32.20 1.85
N VAL A 311 6.28 32.57 1.90
CA VAL A 311 7.12 32.39 3.09
C VAL A 311 6.61 33.27 4.23
N SER A 312 6.37 32.67 5.38
CA SER A 312 5.91 33.37 6.59
C SER A 312 7.03 34.20 7.24
N SER A 313 6.69 35.02 8.25
CA SER A 313 7.65 35.73 9.08
C SER A 313 8.56 34.82 9.91
N GLN A 314 8.22 33.54 10.01
CA GLN A 314 9.02 32.51 10.68
C GLN A 314 9.87 31.70 9.71
N ALA A 315 9.99 32.12 8.44
CA ALA A 315 10.69 31.43 7.38
C ALA A 315 10.12 30.00 7.12
N LEU A 316 8.78 29.85 7.21
CA LEU A 316 8.05 28.62 6.98
C LEU A 316 7.12 28.77 5.77
N VAL A 317 6.94 27.68 5.07
CA VAL A 317 6.02 27.53 3.93
C VAL A 317 5.08 26.38 4.19
N ARG A 318 3.78 26.64 4.11
CA ARG A 318 2.75 25.60 4.28
C ARG A 318 2.58 24.76 3.02
N TYR A 319 2.73 23.44 3.18
CA TYR A 319 2.37 22.49 2.15
C TYR A 319 1.50 21.37 2.74
N LYS A 320 0.29 21.18 2.18
CA LYS A 320 -0.75 20.33 2.77
C LYS A 320 -1.02 20.77 4.22
N THR A 321 -0.76 19.89 5.18
CA THR A 321 -1.02 20.16 6.61
C THR A 321 0.22 20.54 7.41
N ASN A 322 1.40 20.53 6.81
CA ASN A 322 2.69 20.72 7.50
C ASN A 322 3.43 21.97 7.01
N ASP A 323 4.29 22.50 7.86
CA ASP A 323 5.08 23.69 7.59
C ASP A 323 6.56 23.31 7.40
N TYR A 324 7.17 23.77 6.32
CA TYR A 324 8.55 23.45 5.94
C TYR A 324 9.40 24.69 5.95
N SER A 325 10.58 24.62 6.54
CA SER A 325 11.49 25.76 6.64
C SER A 325 12.17 26.09 5.30
N VAL A 326 12.47 27.36 5.10
CA VAL A 326 13.30 27.85 4.01
C VAL A 326 14.33 28.85 4.54
N PRO A 327 15.43 29.12 3.82
CA PRO A 327 16.41 30.10 4.27
C PRO A 327 15.77 31.47 4.55
N VAL A 328 16.09 32.05 5.69
CA VAL A 328 15.49 33.31 6.17
C VAL A 328 15.59 34.48 5.18
N ALA A 329 16.54 34.42 4.24
CA ALA A 329 16.72 35.42 3.17
C ALA A 329 15.50 35.49 2.22
N TYR A 330 14.68 34.46 2.16
CA TYR A 330 13.48 34.37 1.32
C TYR A 330 12.20 34.76 2.06
N GLY A 331 12.29 35.30 3.28
CA GLY A 331 11.13 35.73 4.06
C GLY A 331 10.16 36.60 3.25
N HIS A 332 8.86 36.31 3.37
CA HIS A 332 7.74 37.01 2.70
C HIS A 332 7.70 36.93 1.16
N ARG A 333 8.57 36.14 0.52
CA ARG A 333 8.53 35.91 -0.93
C ARG A 333 7.53 34.84 -1.31
N ASP A 334 7.03 34.90 -2.53
CA ASP A 334 6.25 33.86 -3.14
C ASP A 334 7.19 32.75 -3.65
N VAL A 335 6.77 31.48 -3.42
CA VAL A 335 7.55 30.28 -3.72
C VAL A 335 6.67 29.26 -4.43
N TRP A 336 7.29 28.43 -5.25
CA TRP A 336 6.67 27.21 -5.76
C TRP A 336 7.09 26.01 -4.90
N ILE A 337 6.21 25.01 -4.84
CA ILE A 337 6.39 23.80 -4.04
C ILE A 337 6.11 22.59 -4.93
N ARG A 338 7.00 21.62 -4.91
CA ARG A 338 6.83 20.30 -5.52
C ARG A 338 6.83 19.24 -4.44
N GLY A 339 5.68 18.62 -4.21
CA GLY A 339 5.54 17.54 -3.23
C GLY A 339 5.62 16.19 -3.90
N TYR A 340 6.72 15.50 -3.70
CA TYR A 340 6.92 14.10 -4.10
C TYR A 340 6.45 13.15 -2.99
N VAL A 341 6.57 11.85 -3.23
CA VAL A 341 6.29 10.84 -2.21
C VAL A 341 7.28 10.94 -1.04
N ALA A 342 8.58 11.07 -1.31
CA ALA A 342 9.62 11.03 -0.28
C ALA A 342 10.09 12.41 0.17
N GLU A 343 9.90 13.45 -0.64
CA GLU A 343 10.45 14.78 -0.35
C GLU A 343 9.49 15.92 -0.73
N VAL A 344 9.73 17.08 -0.14
CA VAL A 344 9.14 18.37 -0.52
C VAL A 344 10.25 19.27 -0.98
N VAL A 345 10.17 19.75 -2.23
CA VAL A 345 11.12 20.67 -2.84
C VAL A 345 10.47 22.04 -2.95
N ILE A 346 11.14 23.05 -2.44
CA ILE A 346 10.65 24.44 -2.44
C ILE A 346 11.62 25.30 -3.25
N GLY A 347 11.07 26.15 -4.11
CA GLY A 347 11.90 27.05 -4.92
C GLY A 347 11.32 28.45 -5.02
N CYS A 348 12.20 29.40 -5.33
CA CYS A 348 11.86 30.79 -5.52
C CYS A 348 12.45 31.27 -6.86
N GLY A 349 11.60 31.78 -7.75
CA GLY A 349 12.02 32.04 -9.12
C GLY A 349 12.50 30.80 -9.83
N GLY A 350 13.70 30.80 -10.38
CA GLY A 350 14.32 29.66 -11.05
C GLY A 350 15.14 28.70 -10.15
N GLU A 351 15.25 28.99 -8.87
CA GLU A 351 16.18 28.31 -7.96
C GLU A 351 15.43 27.43 -6.96
N VAL A 352 15.98 26.23 -6.68
CA VAL A 352 15.58 25.39 -5.53
C VAL A 352 16.25 25.98 -4.28
N ILE A 353 15.45 26.33 -3.28
CA ILE A 353 15.92 26.98 -2.05
C ILE A 353 15.88 26.07 -0.82
N ALA A 354 15.09 24.99 -0.88
CA ALA A 354 15.02 23.99 0.19
C ALA A 354 14.56 22.63 -0.33
N ARG A 355 15.03 21.57 0.34
CA ARG A 355 14.55 20.19 0.19
C ARG A 355 14.37 19.60 1.58
N HIS A 356 13.22 18.98 1.83
CA HIS A 356 12.92 18.34 3.10
C HIS A 356 12.38 16.95 2.88
N PRO A 357 12.61 16.00 3.81
CA PRO A 357 11.85 14.77 3.87
C PRO A 357 10.36 15.09 3.94
N ARG A 358 9.53 14.31 3.23
CA ARG A 358 8.08 14.47 3.29
C ARG A 358 7.55 14.00 4.64
N CYS A 359 6.91 14.89 5.40
CA CYS A 359 6.15 14.53 6.58
C CYS A 359 4.70 14.18 6.22
N TYR A 360 4.21 13.04 6.71
CA TYR A 360 2.83 12.58 6.55
C TYR A 360 1.97 12.78 7.81
N ASP A 361 2.56 13.31 8.88
CA ASP A 361 1.85 13.73 10.07
C ASP A 361 1.02 15.00 9.81
N ARG A 362 0.32 15.47 10.81
CA ARG A 362 -0.51 16.67 10.67
C ARG A 362 -0.03 17.77 11.61
N GLU A 363 -0.01 18.98 11.08
CA GLU A 363 0.33 20.19 11.83
C GLU A 363 1.75 20.17 12.40
N ASP A 364 2.63 19.47 11.70
CA ASP A 364 4.04 19.37 12.08
C ASP A 364 4.89 20.46 11.39
N MET A 365 6.05 20.76 11.99
CA MET A 365 7.02 21.72 11.52
C MET A 365 8.34 21.01 11.19
N VAL A 366 8.68 20.96 9.90
CA VAL A 366 9.91 20.33 9.43
C VAL A 366 10.98 21.43 9.27
N PHE A 367 11.93 21.44 10.20
CA PHE A 367 13.00 22.43 10.21
C PHE A 367 14.30 21.89 9.59
N ASP A 368 14.96 22.73 8.81
CA ASP A 368 16.40 22.65 8.60
C ASP A 368 17.06 23.77 9.43
N PRO A 369 17.86 23.39 10.46
CA PRO A 369 18.52 24.36 11.34
C PRO A 369 19.38 25.38 10.59
N VAL A 370 20.01 24.95 9.49
CA VAL A 370 20.90 25.81 8.69
C VAL A 370 20.16 27.04 8.16
N HIS A 371 18.89 26.91 7.82
CA HIS A 371 18.06 27.99 7.31
C HIS A 371 17.97 29.20 8.25
N TYR A 372 18.13 28.99 9.57
CA TYR A 372 17.96 30.02 10.61
C TYR A 372 19.26 30.59 11.14
N LEU A 373 20.42 30.01 10.83
CA LEU A 373 21.70 30.41 11.39
C LEU A 373 22.03 31.90 11.10
N PRO A 374 21.75 32.47 9.89
CA PRO A 374 21.97 33.89 9.65
C PRO A 374 21.13 34.81 10.54
N LEU A 375 19.93 34.38 10.91
CA LEU A 375 19.06 35.13 11.82
C LEU A 375 19.53 35.03 13.26
N ILE A 376 19.94 33.82 13.69
CA ILE A 376 20.45 33.53 15.05
C ILE A 376 21.76 34.26 15.29
N GLU A 377 22.65 34.34 14.30
CA GLU A 377 23.88 35.13 14.40
C GLU A 377 23.60 36.61 14.72
N ARG A 378 22.59 37.19 14.09
CA ARG A 378 22.14 38.54 14.38
C ARG A 378 21.42 38.65 15.73
N LYS A 379 20.61 37.66 16.09
CA LYS A 379 19.80 37.61 17.32
C LYS A 379 20.35 36.54 18.26
N ILE A 380 21.60 36.67 18.69
CA ILE A 380 22.36 35.62 19.39
C ILE A 380 21.71 35.12 20.68
N ASN A 381 20.87 35.94 21.31
CA ASN A 381 20.12 35.52 22.50
C ASN A 381 19.09 34.42 22.21
N ALA A 382 18.71 34.21 20.94
CA ALA A 382 17.79 33.15 20.54
C ALA A 382 18.47 31.76 20.43
N LEU A 383 19.80 31.68 20.45
CA LEU A 383 20.55 30.43 20.21
C LEU A 383 20.10 29.25 21.10
N ASP A 384 19.77 29.52 22.36
CA ASP A 384 19.42 28.49 23.34
C ASP A 384 17.91 28.13 23.35
N GLN A 385 17.08 28.89 22.62
CA GLN A 385 15.61 28.77 22.67
C GLN A 385 14.99 28.62 21.28
N ALA A 386 15.81 28.58 20.23
CA ALA A 386 15.31 28.47 18.86
C ALA A 386 14.77 27.05 18.60
N ALA A 387 13.46 26.91 18.38
CA ALA A 387 12.84 25.64 18.05
C ALA A 387 13.54 24.89 16.90
N PRO A 388 13.99 25.56 15.81
CA PRO A 388 14.73 24.88 14.74
C PRO A 388 16.03 24.19 15.16
N LEU A 389 16.61 24.56 16.33
CA LEU A 389 17.84 23.98 16.85
C LEU A 389 17.59 22.95 17.95
N ALA A 390 16.37 22.82 18.46
CA ALA A 390 16.05 22.01 19.65
C ALA A 390 16.33 20.52 19.44
N GLU A 391 16.05 20.02 18.24
CA GLU A 391 16.22 18.60 17.87
C GLU A 391 17.44 18.36 16.98
N TRP A 392 18.33 19.37 16.86
CA TRP A 392 19.53 19.23 16.03
C TRP A 392 20.57 18.37 16.73
N ASP A 393 20.63 17.10 16.35
CA ASP A 393 21.60 16.13 16.89
C ASP A 393 23.00 16.41 16.29
N LEU A 394 23.78 17.19 17.03
CA LEU A 394 25.19 17.48 16.68
C LEU A 394 26.12 16.61 17.50
N PRO A 395 27.19 16.07 16.90
CA PRO A 395 28.24 15.36 17.63
C PRO A 395 28.79 16.14 18.82
N PRO A 396 29.24 15.46 19.88
CA PRO A 396 29.67 16.10 21.16
C PRO A 396 30.82 17.10 20.99
N GLU A 397 31.57 16.99 19.92
CA GLU A 397 32.65 17.95 19.60
C GLU A 397 32.11 19.37 19.38
N PHE A 398 30.94 19.53 18.77
CA PHE A 398 30.32 20.85 18.61
C PHE A 398 29.92 21.47 19.94
N ALA A 399 29.39 20.68 20.88
CA ALA A 399 29.09 21.16 22.23
C ALA A 399 30.37 21.53 23.01
N THR A 400 31.45 20.81 22.79
CA THR A 400 32.76 21.10 23.39
C THR A 400 33.34 22.38 22.83
N LEU A 401 33.31 22.55 21.50
CA LEU A 401 33.75 23.78 20.82
C LEU A 401 32.96 25.00 21.31
N ARG A 402 31.64 24.89 21.39
CA ARG A 402 30.79 25.95 21.93
C ARG A 402 31.18 26.38 23.33
N ARG A 403 31.33 25.42 24.26
CA ARG A 403 31.74 25.72 25.64
C ARG A 403 33.08 26.42 25.73
N LEU A 404 34.05 26.00 24.92
CA LEU A 404 35.39 26.62 24.90
C LEU A 404 35.33 28.05 24.32
N MET A 405 34.58 28.28 23.29
CA MET A 405 34.37 29.62 22.70
C MET A 405 33.65 30.57 23.67
N GLU A 406 32.58 30.09 24.32
CA GLU A 406 31.84 30.86 25.34
C GLU A 406 32.72 31.18 26.57
N ALA A 407 33.54 30.25 27.04
CA ALA A 407 34.46 30.48 28.17
C ALA A 407 35.54 31.49 27.85
N ARG A 408 36.03 31.54 26.59
CA ARG A 408 37.10 32.46 26.20
C ARG A 408 36.60 33.87 25.84
N MET A 409 35.43 33.95 25.19
CA MET A 409 34.96 35.16 24.47
C MET A 409 33.54 35.60 24.85
N ASN A 410 32.86 34.94 25.79
CA ASN A 410 31.50 35.26 26.19
C ASN A 410 30.50 35.37 24.98
N LYS A 411 29.82 36.50 24.85
CA LYS A 411 28.85 36.74 23.75
C LYS A 411 29.46 36.67 22.36
N THR A 412 30.72 37.09 22.19
CA THR A 412 31.45 36.96 20.93
C THR A 412 31.68 35.50 20.58
N GLY A 413 32.03 34.67 21.56
CA GLY A 413 32.20 33.22 21.39
C GLY A 413 30.92 32.52 20.90
N ARG A 414 29.75 32.92 21.39
CA ARG A 414 28.47 32.42 20.88
C ARG A 414 28.27 32.79 19.41
N ARG A 415 28.61 34.00 19.01
CA ARG A 415 28.48 34.42 17.63
C ARG A 415 29.45 33.69 16.71
N GLU A 416 30.70 33.54 17.12
CA GLU A 416 31.69 32.74 16.37
C GLU A 416 31.28 31.27 16.26
N TYR A 417 30.69 30.68 17.31
CA TYR A 417 30.16 29.35 17.22
C TYR A 417 29.05 29.22 16.14
N VAL A 418 28.12 30.17 16.08
CA VAL A 418 27.12 30.22 15.01
C VAL A 418 27.76 30.39 13.65
N GLN A 419 28.81 31.19 13.53
CA GLN A 419 29.57 31.33 12.27
C GLN A 419 30.23 30.02 11.84
N VAL A 420 30.75 29.21 12.79
CA VAL A 420 31.23 27.86 12.47
C VAL A 420 30.09 26.99 11.93
N LEU A 421 28.92 27.00 12.57
CA LEU A 421 27.76 26.26 12.05
C LEU A 421 27.32 26.74 10.67
N ARG A 422 27.42 28.05 10.38
CA ARG A 422 27.11 28.64 9.06
C ARG A 422 28.04 28.15 7.94
N LEU A 423 29.16 27.53 8.24
CA LEU A 423 29.96 26.85 7.23
C LEU A 423 29.19 25.70 6.55
N LEU A 424 28.15 25.16 7.19
CA LEU A 424 27.23 24.21 6.58
C LEU A 424 26.39 24.78 5.41
N GLU A 425 26.34 26.10 5.27
CA GLU A 425 25.77 26.73 4.07
C GLU A 425 26.62 26.48 2.80
N THR A 426 27.87 26.06 2.97
CA THR A 426 28.85 25.87 1.87
C THR A 426 29.54 24.52 1.87
N PHE A 427 29.78 23.91 3.02
CA PHE A 427 30.51 22.65 3.19
C PHE A 427 29.58 21.55 3.66
N CYS A 428 29.88 20.31 3.31
CA CYS A 428 29.13 19.18 3.83
C CYS A 428 29.40 18.96 5.32
N PHE A 429 28.47 18.27 5.99
CA PHE A 429 28.54 18.05 7.43
C PHE A 429 29.81 17.30 7.86
N ASP A 430 30.20 16.26 7.11
CA ASP A 430 31.36 15.43 7.45
C ASP A 430 32.67 16.22 7.39
N ASP A 431 32.81 17.12 6.42
CA ASP A 431 33.99 17.97 6.29
C ASP A 431 34.10 18.98 7.44
N LEU A 432 32.98 19.59 7.81
CA LEU A 432 32.96 20.50 8.95
C LEU A 432 33.23 19.77 10.26
N HIS A 433 32.63 18.61 10.47
CA HIS A 433 32.86 17.80 11.65
C HIS A 433 34.32 17.37 11.79
N ALA A 434 34.96 16.92 10.70
CA ALA A 434 36.38 16.59 10.70
C ALA A 434 37.26 17.82 11.01
N ALA A 435 36.89 18.99 10.47
CA ALA A 435 37.58 20.25 10.72
C ALA A 435 37.46 20.67 12.21
N VAL A 436 36.25 20.56 12.79
CA VAL A 436 36.02 20.84 14.22
C VAL A 436 36.81 19.89 15.11
N LYS A 437 36.83 18.59 14.84
CA LYS A 437 37.68 17.63 15.58
C LYS A 437 39.16 18.02 15.57
N LYS A 438 39.66 18.35 14.39
CA LYS A 438 41.06 18.74 14.23
C LYS A 438 41.39 20.06 14.92
N ALA A 439 40.49 21.03 14.86
CA ALA A 439 40.64 22.30 15.55
C ALA A 439 40.72 22.11 17.07
N LEU A 440 39.87 21.26 17.66
CA LEU A 440 39.90 20.91 19.06
C LEU A 440 41.21 20.20 19.46
N GLN A 441 41.71 19.26 18.64
CA GLN A 441 42.99 18.57 18.90
C GLN A 441 44.19 19.53 18.89
N LEU A 442 44.16 20.56 18.03
CA LEU A 442 45.20 21.59 17.94
C LEU A 442 45.05 22.68 19.01
N GLY A 443 43.99 22.65 19.83
CA GLY A 443 43.68 23.71 20.77
C GLY A 443 43.32 25.07 20.15
N ALA A 444 43.06 25.07 18.86
CA ALA A 444 42.70 26.25 18.06
C ALA A 444 41.18 26.52 18.19
N VAL A 445 40.81 27.39 19.13
CA VAL A 445 39.44 27.72 19.46
C VAL A 445 39.12 29.11 18.88
N GLY A 446 38.45 29.13 17.74
CA GLY A 446 38.02 30.35 17.03
C GLY A 446 37.45 29.95 15.65
N PHE A 447 36.67 30.83 15.03
CA PHE A 447 36.04 30.60 13.73
C PHE A 447 37.04 30.30 12.60
N GLU A 448 38.22 30.98 12.61
CA GLU A 448 39.19 30.83 11.53
C GLU A 448 39.76 29.42 11.38
N ALA A 449 39.91 28.66 12.48
CA ALA A 449 40.52 27.35 12.45
C ALA A 449 39.63 26.27 11.73
N PRO A 450 38.36 26.08 12.08
CA PRO A 450 37.46 25.22 11.32
C PRO A 450 37.27 25.65 9.88
N CYS A 451 37.19 26.98 9.63
CA CYS A 451 37.06 27.56 8.30
C CYS A 451 38.24 27.20 7.38
N ALA A 452 39.47 27.42 7.84
CA ALA A 452 40.69 27.10 7.10
C ALA A 452 40.87 25.59 6.86
N LEU A 453 40.42 24.75 7.80
CA LEU A 453 40.51 23.29 7.70
C LEU A 453 39.45 22.69 6.78
N SER A 454 38.23 23.27 6.72
CA SER A 454 37.18 22.88 5.78
C SER A 454 37.54 23.21 4.33
N GLY A 455 38.10 24.41 4.08
CA GLY A 455 38.46 24.89 2.76
C GLY A 455 39.62 24.13 2.08
N ARG A 456 40.54 23.55 2.85
CA ARG A 456 41.68 22.78 2.31
C ARG A 456 41.28 21.44 1.66
N LYS A 457 40.14 20.85 2.05
CA LYS A 457 39.66 19.62 1.41
C LYS A 457 38.86 19.87 0.12
N ALA A 458 38.14 20.97 0.03
CA ALA A 458 37.38 21.32 -1.18
C ALA A 458 38.31 21.58 -2.40
N SER A 459 39.50 22.13 -2.18
CA SER A 459 40.51 22.33 -3.25
C SER A 459 41.24 21.03 -3.65
N ALA A 460 41.21 19.96 -2.84
CA ALA A 460 41.86 18.69 -3.16
C ALA A 460 40.95 17.74 -3.97
N GLN A 461 39.63 17.98 -4.04
CA GLN A 461 38.69 17.21 -4.86
C GLN A 461 38.38 17.86 -6.24
N ALA A 462 38.88 19.05 -6.51
CA ALA A 462 38.75 19.74 -7.79
C ALA A 462 40.02 19.62 -8.66
N GLY A 463 40.62 18.46 -8.76
CA GLY A 463 41.72 18.14 -9.67
C GLY A 463 41.31 17.12 -10.72
N PRO A 464 41.88 17.12 -11.91
CA PRO A 464 41.28 17.16 -13.23
C PRO A 464 40.51 15.95 -13.66
#